data_74cf65f15cf18246a192ae85a606957e
#
_entry.id   74cf65f15cf18246a192ae85a606957e
#
_cell.length_a   1.000
_cell.length_b   1.000
_cell.length_c   1.000
_cell.angle_alpha   90.00
_cell.angle_beta   90.00
_cell.angle_gamma   90.00
#
_symmetry.space_group_name_H-M   'P 1'
#
loop_
_entity.id
_entity.type
_entity.pdbx_description
1 polymer ?
#
loop_
_entity_poly.entity_id
_entity_poly.type
_entity_poly.pdbx_seq_one_letter_code
_entity_poly.pdbx_strand_id
1 'polypeptide(L)'
;MILMISFVMLAFFAAWSYSSEQTNGLIDKRYANKDAAGRIKEDNLSGRTELAEDEFETFLKYPILGIGVGRNMEQRYQRTGEVIVSHNEVTRMIAEHGSLGILGLMILFMTPLILYIDNKYNIYFLCFLAFWLLTINHAAMRLAAPAFIYSLSLLKVNPYEE
;
A
#
# COMPACT_ATOMS: atom_id res chain seq x y z
N MET A 1 10.68 30.28 10.49
CA MET A 1 9.79 29.12 10.66
C MET A 1 8.33 29.47 10.33
N ILE A 2 7.70 30.45 10.99
CA ILE A 2 6.29 30.83 10.74
C ILE A 2 6.04 31.23 9.28
N LEU A 3 6.86 32.09 8.69
CA LEU A 3 6.73 32.50 7.27
C LEU A 3 6.82 31.32 6.29
N MET A 4 7.68 30.36 6.56
CA MET A 4 7.81 29.15 5.74
C MET A 4 6.54 28.28 5.82
N ILE A 5 5.99 28.11 7.02
CA ILE A 5 4.74 27.37 7.24
C ILE A 5 3.59 28.08 6.52
N SER A 6 3.48 29.41 6.65
CA SER A 6 2.45 30.19 5.98
C SER A 6 2.55 30.10 4.45
N PHE A 7 3.77 30.11 3.91
CA PHE A 7 3.99 29.94 2.47
C PHE A 7 3.58 28.55 2.00
N VAL A 8 3.94 27.48 2.74
CA VAL A 8 3.54 26.10 2.40
C VAL A 8 2.02 25.96 2.44
N MET A 9 1.36 26.53 3.46
CA MET A 9 -0.12 26.49 3.56
C MET A 9 -0.78 27.25 2.42
N LEU A 10 -0.25 28.40 2.03
CA LEU A 10 -0.76 29.18 0.92
C LEU A 10 -0.58 28.43 -0.42
N ALA A 11 0.60 27.83 -0.64
CA ALA A 11 0.88 27.04 -1.82
C ALA A 11 -0.02 25.80 -1.89
N PHE A 12 -0.25 25.12 -0.77
CA PHE A 12 -1.19 24.00 -0.70
C PHE A 12 -2.62 24.43 -1.03
N PHE A 13 -3.09 25.53 -0.45
CA PHE A 13 -4.44 26.06 -0.73
C PHE A 13 -4.59 26.46 -2.19
N ALA A 14 -3.61 27.13 -2.79
CA ALA A 14 -3.61 27.49 -4.19
C ALA A 14 -3.63 26.25 -5.11
N ALA A 15 -2.81 25.24 -4.81
CA ALA A 15 -2.79 23.99 -5.55
C ALA A 15 -4.12 23.24 -5.43
N TRP A 16 -4.72 23.21 -4.23
CA TRP A 16 -6.03 22.61 -4.01
C TRP A 16 -7.12 23.33 -4.82
N SER A 17 -7.21 24.67 -4.72
CA SER A 17 -8.20 25.45 -5.45
C SER A 17 -8.08 25.28 -6.96
N TYR A 18 -6.85 25.32 -7.48
CA TYR A 18 -6.59 25.06 -8.90
C TYR A 18 -7.03 23.65 -9.33
N SER A 19 -6.69 22.63 -8.54
CA SER A 19 -7.06 21.24 -8.84
C SER A 19 -8.58 21.02 -8.75
N SER A 20 -9.25 21.66 -7.81
CA SER A 20 -10.72 21.62 -7.69
C SER A 20 -11.39 22.25 -8.92
N GLU A 21 -10.91 23.39 -9.37
CA GLU A 21 -11.41 24.07 -10.56
C GLU A 21 -11.22 23.19 -11.82
N GLN A 22 -10.01 22.64 -12.02
CA GLN A 22 -9.70 21.78 -13.17
C GLN A 22 -10.55 20.49 -13.21
N THR A 23 -10.96 20.01 -12.06
CA THR A 23 -11.77 18.78 -11.94
C THR A 23 -13.27 19.05 -11.79
N ASN A 24 -13.74 20.30 -11.96
CA ASN A 24 -15.12 20.69 -11.73
C ASN A 24 -15.66 20.25 -10.35
N GLY A 25 -14.82 20.37 -9.31
CA GLY A 25 -15.15 20.00 -7.93
C GLY A 25 -15.19 18.49 -7.65
N LEU A 26 -14.73 17.64 -8.58
CA LEU A 26 -14.71 16.19 -8.33
C LEU A 26 -13.73 15.80 -7.22
N ILE A 27 -12.63 16.55 -7.09
CA ILE A 27 -11.69 16.35 -5.97
C ILE A 27 -12.39 16.62 -4.65
N ASP A 28 -13.08 17.75 -4.53
CA ASP A 28 -13.79 18.11 -3.29
C ASP A 28 -14.86 17.08 -2.93
N LYS A 29 -15.63 16.61 -3.92
CA LYS A 29 -16.62 15.55 -3.75
C LYS A 29 -15.97 14.25 -3.25
N ARG A 30 -14.81 13.90 -3.81
CA ARG A 30 -14.08 12.69 -3.41
C ARG A 30 -13.64 12.73 -1.94
N TYR A 31 -13.09 13.87 -1.51
CA TYR A 31 -12.65 14.03 -0.11
C TYR A 31 -13.83 14.23 0.86
N ALA A 32 -14.95 14.74 0.38
CA ALA A 32 -16.22 14.79 1.12
C ALA A 32 -16.98 13.45 1.12
N ASN A 33 -16.38 12.37 0.63
CA ASN A 33 -16.99 11.04 0.49
C ASN A 33 -18.31 11.07 -0.33
N LYS A 34 -18.30 11.82 -1.44
CA LYS A 34 -19.44 11.92 -2.34
C LYS A 34 -19.11 11.29 -3.69
N ASP A 35 -20.13 10.75 -4.35
CA ASP A 35 -20.02 10.34 -5.75
C ASP A 35 -20.02 11.57 -6.71
N ALA A 36 -19.86 11.34 -8.01
CA ALA A 36 -19.88 12.42 -9.00
C ALA A 36 -21.21 13.20 -8.99
N ALA A 37 -22.32 12.56 -8.63
CA ALA A 37 -23.64 13.17 -8.51
C ALA A 37 -23.84 13.93 -7.18
N GLY A 38 -22.86 13.85 -6.24
CA GLY A 38 -22.92 14.54 -4.94
C GLY A 38 -23.62 13.75 -3.84
N ARG A 39 -23.97 12.48 -4.06
CA ARG A 39 -24.56 11.60 -3.04
C ARG A 39 -23.46 11.04 -2.14
N ILE A 40 -23.73 10.89 -0.86
CA ILE A 40 -22.79 10.29 0.10
C ILE A 40 -22.60 8.82 -0.28
N LYS A 41 -21.34 8.38 -0.37
CA LYS A 41 -21.00 6.99 -0.57
C LYS A 41 -21.19 6.23 0.76
N GLU A 42 -21.80 5.07 0.71
CA GLU A 42 -21.97 4.21 1.89
C GLU A 42 -20.62 3.65 2.37
N ASP A 43 -19.67 3.44 1.45
CA ASP A 43 -18.32 2.96 1.76
C ASP A 43 -17.27 4.05 1.54
N ASN A 44 -16.62 4.48 2.64
CA ASN A 44 -15.53 5.47 2.64
C ASN A 44 -14.23 4.95 2.01
N LEU A 45 -14.02 3.64 2.00
CA LEU A 45 -12.77 3.00 1.56
C LEU A 45 -12.88 2.36 0.17
N SER A 46 -13.96 2.67 -0.58
CA SER A 46 -14.16 2.19 -1.96
C SER A 46 -14.09 0.65 -2.08
N GLY A 47 -14.72 -0.07 -1.15
CA GLY A 47 -14.76 -1.55 -1.10
C GLY A 47 -13.45 -2.21 -0.65
N ARG A 48 -12.45 -1.43 -0.22
CA ARG A 48 -11.15 -1.99 0.20
C ARG A 48 -11.23 -2.80 1.48
N THR A 49 -12.08 -2.38 2.41
CA THR A 49 -12.30 -3.09 3.67
C THR A 49 -12.97 -4.42 3.40
N GLU A 50 -14.02 -4.44 2.59
CA GLU A 50 -14.72 -5.67 2.19
C GLU A 50 -13.78 -6.64 1.46
N LEU A 51 -12.90 -6.12 0.60
CA LEU A 51 -11.89 -6.95 -0.07
C LEU A 51 -10.89 -7.55 0.91
N ALA A 52 -10.44 -6.79 1.90
CA ALA A 52 -9.50 -7.27 2.91
C ALA A 52 -10.16 -8.30 3.84
N GLU A 53 -11.42 -8.09 4.22
CA GLU A 53 -12.20 -9.05 5.00
C GLU A 53 -12.41 -10.36 4.25
N ASP A 54 -12.77 -10.30 2.97
CA ASP A 54 -12.92 -11.47 2.09
C ASP A 54 -11.60 -12.27 1.95
N GLU A 55 -10.48 -11.57 1.82
CA GLU A 55 -9.16 -12.20 1.79
C GLU A 55 -8.80 -12.84 3.14
N PHE A 56 -9.13 -12.20 4.24
CA PHE A 56 -8.90 -12.76 5.56
C PHE A 56 -9.81 -13.99 5.85
N GLU A 57 -11.08 -13.95 5.46
CA GLU A 57 -11.95 -15.11 5.52
C GLU A 57 -11.43 -16.27 4.67
N THR A 58 -10.88 -15.95 3.49
CA THR A 58 -10.25 -16.94 2.61
C THR A 58 -9.06 -17.60 3.29
N PHE A 59 -8.23 -16.80 3.99
CA PHE A 59 -7.12 -17.34 4.79
C PHE A 59 -7.63 -18.28 5.90
N LEU A 60 -8.69 -17.90 6.62
CA LEU A 60 -9.25 -18.76 7.68
C LEU A 60 -9.75 -20.11 7.15
N LYS A 61 -10.23 -20.16 5.91
CA LYS A 61 -10.67 -21.40 5.24
C LYS A 61 -9.48 -22.26 4.76
N TYR A 62 -8.38 -21.62 4.35
CA TYR A 62 -7.19 -22.28 3.78
C TYR A 62 -5.88 -21.80 4.45
N PRO A 63 -5.70 -22.06 5.76
CA PRO A 63 -4.66 -21.37 6.53
C PRO A 63 -3.23 -21.84 6.22
N ILE A 64 -3.01 -23.03 5.70
CA ILE A 64 -1.67 -23.59 5.50
C ILE A 64 -1.05 -23.13 4.18
N LEU A 65 -1.69 -23.44 3.07
CA LEU A 65 -1.18 -23.18 1.71
C LEU A 65 -1.89 -22.05 0.98
N GLY A 66 -2.97 -21.49 1.57
CA GLY A 66 -3.84 -20.55 0.91
C GLY A 66 -4.62 -21.22 -0.23
N ILE A 67 -5.26 -20.39 -1.06
CA ILE A 67 -6.06 -20.89 -2.19
C ILE A 67 -5.28 -20.99 -3.51
N GLY A 68 -4.04 -20.53 -3.53
CA GLY A 68 -3.20 -20.45 -4.72
C GLY A 68 -3.21 -19.09 -5.39
N VAL A 69 -2.13 -18.82 -6.14
CA VAL A 69 -1.86 -17.54 -6.80
C VAL A 69 -2.95 -17.20 -7.82
N GLY A 70 -3.50 -15.98 -7.71
CA GLY A 70 -4.50 -15.44 -8.63
C GLY A 70 -5.92 -15.98 -8.43
N ARG A 71 -6.13 -16.99 -7.58
CA ARG A 71 -7.47 -17.58 -7.35
C ARG A 71 -8.43 -16.66 -6.60
N ASN A 72 -7.95 -15.72 -5.83
CA ASN A 72 -8.80 -14.70 -5.20
C ASN A 72 -9.62 -13.92 -6.24
N MET A 73 -8.97 -13.49 -7.31
CA MET A 73 -9.63 -12.76 -8.39
C MET A 73 -10.65 -13.64 -9.11
N GLU A 74 -10.30 -14.92 -9.37
CA GLU A 74 -11.19 -15.88 -10.01
C GLU A 74 -12.44 -16.16 -9.15
N GLN A 75 -12.27 -16.38 -7.85
CA GLN A 75 -13.40 -16.61 -6.93
C GLN A 75 -14.33 -15.40 -6.83
N ARG A 76 -13.78 -14.18 -6.83
CA ARG A 76 -14.58 -12.96 -6.86
C ARG A 76 -15.36 -12.84 -8.17
N TYR A 77 -14.70 -13.08 -9.29
CA TYR A 77 -15.36 -13.07 -10.59
C TYR A 77 -16.54 -14.07 -10.65
N GLN A 78 -16.36 -15.27 -10.10
CA GLN A 78 -17.43 -16.26 -10.05
C GLN A 78 -18.62 -15.84 -9.16
N ARG A 79 -18.37 -15.02 -8.10
CA ARG A 79 -19.41 -14.54 -7.19
C ARG A 79 -20.11 -13.28 -7.68
N THR A 80 -19.37 -12.34 -8.23
CA THR A 80 -19.88 -10.99 -8.55
C THR A 80 -20.06 -10.74 -10.03
N GLY A 81 -19.44 -11.55 -10.89
CA GLY A 81 -19.36 -11.30 -12.35
C GLY A 81 -18.38 -10.19 -12.72
N GLU A 82 -17.67 -9.60 -11.75
CA GLU A 82 -16.75 -8.47 -11.96
C GLU A 82 -15.31 -8.88 -11.66
N VAL A 83 -14.37 -8.33 -12.45
CA VAL A 83 -12.94 -8.51 -12.20
C VAL A 83 -12.48 -7.49 -11.19
N ILE A 84 -12.43 -7.88 -9.92
CA ILE A 84 -12.00 -7.02 -8.81
C ILE A 84 -10.62 -7.46 -8.34
N VAL A 85 -9.64 -6.57 -8.47
CA VAL A 85 -8.23 -6.85 -8.10
C VAL A 85 -7.99 -6.36 -6.67
N SER A 86 -7.27 -7.16 -5.88
CA SER A 86 -6.80 -6.72 -4.55
C SER A 86 -5.84 -5.54 -4.69
N HIS A 87 -6.01 -4.57 -3.81
CA HIS A 87 -5.13 -3.41 -3.70
C HIS A 87 -4.16 -3.51 -2.52
N ASN A 88 -4.31 -4.52 -1.65
CA ASN A 88 -3.46 -4.76 -0.50
C ASN A 88 -2.68 -6.07 -0.69
N GLU A 89 -1.36 -5.96 -0.85
CA GLU A 89 -0.53 -7.14 -1.05
C GLU A 89 -0.39 -8.00 0.22
N VAL A 90 -0.52 -7.40 1.40
CA VAL A 90 -0.41 -8.14 2.67
C VAL A 90 -1.56 -9.14 2.78
N THR A 91 -2.80 -8.66 2.65
CA THR A 91 -3.98 -9.54 2.75
C THR A 91 -4.05 -10.53 1.60
N ARG A 92 -3.65 -10.12 0.39
CA ARG A 92 -3.55 -11.00 -0.77
C ARG A 92 -2.53 -12.13 -0.54
N MET A 93 -1.33 -11.82 -0.06
CA MET A 93 -0.30 -12.82 0.23
C MET A 93 -0.78 -13.85 1.25
N ILE A 94 -1.49 -13.40 2.29
CA ILE A 94 -2.02 -14.28 3.32
C ILE A 94 -3.12 -15.21 2.72
N ALA A 95 -4.02 -14.67 1.92
CA ALA A 95 -5.09 -15.46 1.32
C ALA A 95 -4.59 -16.45 0.26
N GLU A 96 -3.66 -16.01 -0.62
CA GLU A 96 -3.16 -16.84 -1.72
C GLU A 96 -2.15 -17.90 -1.27
N HIS A 97 -1.34 -17.60 -0.24
CA HIS A 97 -0.23 -18.48 0.21
C HIS A 97 -0.39 -19.02 1.65
N GLY A 98 -1.43 -18.61 2.37
CA GLY A 98 -1.65 -19.07 3.75
C GLY A 98 -0.51 -18.68 4.70
N SER A 99 -0.15 -19.59 5.58
CA SER A 99 0.97 -19.41 6.54
C SER A 99 2.32 -19.21 5.86
N LEU A 100 2.53 -19.74 4.65
CA LEU A 100 3.73 -19.47 3.87
C LEU A 100 3.80 -18.01 3.43
N GLY A 101 2.65 -17.39 3.13
CA GLY A 101 2.54 -15.95 2.85
C GLY A 101 2.94 -15.11 4.06
N ILE A 102 2.47 -15.48 5.25
CA ILE A 102 2.86 -14.82 6.50
C ILE A 102 4.37 -14.96 6.75
N LEU A 103 4.92 -16.15 6.58
CA LEU A 103 6.35 -16.40 6.72
C LEU A 103 7.17 -15.56 5.74
N GLY A 104 6.74 -15.50 4.47
CA GLY A 104 7.38 -14.67 3.45
C GLY A 104 7.37 -13.19 3.82
N LEU A 105 6.23 -12.65 4.26
CA LEU A 105 6.13 -11.27 4.74
C LEU A 105 7.01 -11.00 5.95
N MET A 106 7.08 -11.94 6.90
CA MET A 106 7.97 -11.84 8.07
C MET A 106 9.44 -11.80 7.65
N ILE A 107 9.87 -12.66 6.73
CA ILE A 107 11.23 -12.65 6.20
C ILE A 107 11.53 -11.30 5.54
N LEU A 108 10.64 -10.83 4.66
CA LEU A 108 10.81 -9.54 3.98
C LEU A 108 10.91 -8.37 4.98
N PHE A 109 10.14 -8.39 6.05
CA PHE A 109 10.17 -7.34 7.06
C PHE A 109 11.41 -7.42 7.96
N MET A 110 11.77 -8.64 8.39
CA MET A 110 12.88 -8.84 9.32
C MET A 110 14.26 -8.69 8.66
N THR A 111 14.41 -9.04 7.39
CA THR A 111 15.70 -9.00 6.71
C THR A 111 16.37 -7.62 6.75
N PRO A 112 15.70 -6.51 6.34
CA PRO A 112 16.32 -5.19 6.42
C PRO A 112 16.60 -4.75 7.86
N LEU A 113 15.78 -5.14 8.83
CA LEU A 113 16.02 -4.83 10.25
C LEU A 113 17.29 -5.53 10.78
N ILE A 114 17.47 -6.80 10.45
CA ILE A 114 18.66 -7.57 10.84
C ILE A 114 19.91 -6.97 10.19
N LEU A 115 19.84 -6.68 8.88
CA LEU A 115 20.98 -6.07 8.17
C LEU A 115 21.31 -4.66 8.69
N TYR A 116 20.32 -3.91 9.15
CA TYR A 116 20.57 -2.60 9.75
C TYR A 116 21.30 -2.69 11.09
N ILE A 117 21.07 -3.74 11.89
CA ILE A 117 21.81 -3.95 13.14
C ILE A 117 23.31 -4.09 12.86
N ASP A 118 23.66 -4.77 11.77
CA ASP A 118 25.05 -4.96 11.34
C ASP A 118 25.63 -3.73 10.65
N ASN A 119 24.79 -2.90 10.02
CA ASN A 119 25.19 -1.71 9.25
C ASN A 119 24.37 -0.48 9.60
N LYS A 120 24.71 0.16 10.70
CA LYS A 120 24.03 1.39 11.20
C LYS A 120 24.31 2.65 10.37
N TYR A 121 25.15 2.58 9.35
CA TYR A 121 25.48 3.74 8.51
C TYR A 121 24.41 4.06 7.46
N ASN A 122 23.48 3.16 7.19
CA ASN A 122 22.34 3.44 6.33
C ASN A 122 21.28 4.26 7.10
N ILE A 123 21.47 5.56 7.21
CA ILE A 123 20.57 6.47 7.94
C ILE A 123 19.18 6.58 7.31
N TYR A 124 19.04 6.24 6.02
CA TYR A 124 17.78 6.29 5.29
C TYR A 124 17.00 4.97 5.33
N PHE A 125 17.55 3.95 5.96
CA PHE A 125 16.97 2.62 6.06
C PHE A 125 15.50 2.63 6.49
N LEU A 126 15.16 3.32 7.58
CA LEU A 126 13.78 3.40 8.08
C LEU A 126 12.84 4.09 7.11
N CYS A 127 13.32 5.12 6.39
CA CYS A 127 12.53 5.80 5.37
C CYS A 127 12.19 4.86 4.21
N PHE A 128 13.16 4.11 3.72
CA PHE A 128 12.94 3.16 2.63
C PHE A 128 12.04 2.01 3.06
N LEU A 129 12.24 1.46 4.27
CA LEU A 129 11.39 0.40 4.81
C LEU A 129 9.95 0.88 5.01
N ALA A 130 9.74 2.06 5.59
CA ALA A 130 8.41 2.65 5.77
C ALA A 130 7.73 2.91 4.42
N PHE A 131 8.47 3.44 3.44
CA PHE A 131 7.93 3.70 2.12
C PHE A 131 7.57 2.40 1.38
N TRP A 132 8.39 1.35 1.54
CA TRP A 132 8.05 0.03 1.01
C TRP A 132 6.75 -0.51 1.63
N LEU A 133 6.58 -0.44 2.96
CA LEU A 133 5.36 -0.85 3.64
C LEU A 133 4.13 -0.09 3.13
N LEU A 134 4.26 1.22 2.91
CA LEU A 134 3.19 2.02 2.33
C LEU A 134 2.84 1.58 0.90
N THR A 135 3.87 1.26 0.10
CA THR A 135 3.63 0.82 -1.29
C THR A 135 2.93 -0.52 -1.36
N ILE A 136 3.29 -1.51 -0.53
CA ILE A 136 2.63 -2.83 -0.54
C ILE A 136 1.21 -2.80 0.03
N ASN A 137 0.89 -1.82 0.87
CA ASN A 137 -0.49 -1.60 1.34
C ASN A 137 -1.39 -0.93 0.30
N HIS A 138 -0.81 -0.31 -0.73
CA HIS A 138 -1.58 0.44 -1.72
C HIS A 138 -1.46 -0.12 -3.14
N ALA A 139 -0.39 -0.79 -3.46
CA ALA A 139 -0.11 -1.28 -4.80
C ALA A 139 0.51 -2.68 -4.77
N ALA A 140 0.36 -3.38 -5.88
CA ALA A 140 0.91 -4.71 -6.04
C ALA A 140 2.43 -4.75 -5.93
N MET A 141 3.00 -5.66 -5.14
CA MET A 141 4.44 -5.96 -5.12
C MET A 141 4.99 -6.40 -6.49
N ARG A 142 4.11 -6.71 -7.43
CA ARG A 142 4.44 -7.07 -8.82
C ARG A 142 5.06 -5.92 -9.62
N LEU A 143 4.93 -4.70 -9.15
CA LEU A 143 5.54 -3.53 -9.79
C LEU A 143 7.03 -3.45 -9.41
N ALA A 144 7.85 -2.98 -10.34
CA ALA A 144 9.28 -2.80 -10.10
C ALA A 144 9.58 -1.79 -8.98
N ALA A 145 8.72 -0.78 -8.79
CA ALA A 145 8.93 0.27 -7.81
C ALA A 145 9.00 -0.23 -6.36
N PRO A 146 8.06 -1.05 -5.84
CA PRO A 146 8.19 -1.63 -4.50
C PRO A 146 9.45 -2.47 -4.31
N ALA A 147 9.84 -3.27 -5.31
CA ALA A 147 11.05 -4.08 -5.25
C ALA A 147 12.31 -3.20 -5.22
N PHE A 148 12.35 -2.14 -6.01
CA PHE A 148 13.45 -1.18 -6.02
C PHE A 148 13.57 -0.47 -4.66
N ILE A 149 12.47 0.04 -4.10
CA ILE A 149 12.47 0.71 -2.79
C ILE A 149 12.90 -0.26 -1.69
N TYR A 150 12.44 -1.51 -1.75
CA TYR A 150 12.87 -2.54 -0.82
C TYR A 150 14.38 -2.78 -0.90
N SER A 151 14.95 -2.86 -2.10
CA SER A 151 16.38 -3.05 -2.29
C SER A 151 17.23 -1.92 -1.70
N LEU A 152 16.72 -0.69 -1.69
CA LEU A 152 17.39 0.45 -1.04
C LEU A 152 17.48 0.29 0.48
N SER A 153 16.51 -0.38 1.10
CA SER A 153 16.57 -0.69 2.55
C SER A 153 17.63 -1.75 2.89
N LEU A 154 18.10 -2.52 1.90
CA LEU A 154 19.12 -3.56 2.07
C LEU A 154 20.54 -3.08 1.80
N LEU A 155 20.72 -1.81 1.37
CA LEU A 155 22.04 -1.28 1.00
C LEU A 155 23.02 -1.31 2.19
N LYS A 156 24.21 -1.83 1.93
CA LYS A 156 25.34 -1.74 2.84
C LYS A 156 26.14 -0.49 2.50
N VAL A 157 26.26 0.42 3.46
CA VAL A 157 27.04 1.67 3.31
C VAL A 157 28.37 1.51 4.02
N ASN A 158 29.48 1.67 3.31
CA ASN A 158 30.83 1.66 3.87
C ASN A 158 31.31 3.11 4.01
N PRO A 159 31.45 3.65 5.22
CA PRO A 159 31.84 5.05 5.42
C PRO A 159 33.33 5.34 5.18
N TYR A 160 34.15 4.33 4.86
CA TYR A 160 35.61 4.42 4.83
C TYR A 160 36.22 4.08 3.45
N GLU A 161 35.46 4.07 2.37
CA GLU A 161 36.02 4.02 1.02
C GLU A 161 36.20 5.46 0.52
N GLU A 162 37.28 6.13 0.94
CA GLU A 162 37.90 7.26 0.25
C GLU A 162 39.15 6.81 -0.49
#